data_e2458f9a8285c6b9976ca8b708106acc
#
_entry.id   e2458f9a8285c6b9976ca8b708106acc
#
_cell.length_a   1.000
_cell.length_b   1.000
_cell.length_c   1.000
_cell.angle_alpha   90.00
_cell.angle_beta   90.00
_cell.angle_gamma   90.00
#
_symmetry.space_group_name_H-M   'P 1'
#
loop_
_entity.id
_entity.type
_entity.pdbx_description
1 polymer ?
#
loop_
_entity_poly.entity_id
_entity_poly.type
_entity_poly.pdbx_seq_one_letter_code
_entity_poly.pdbx_strand_id
1 'polypeptide(L)' 'MIVIKNPKKPTYEQRKRLEAWGLNARDWLVSKDTTEEMVIVHRHTDAVRILHKEKE' A
#
# COMPACT_ATOMS: atom_id res chain seq x y z
N MET A 1 -10.27 -0.55 -14.56
CA MET A 1 -9.15 -1.50 -14.48
C MET A 1 -7.94 -0.82 -13.85
N ILE A 2 -7.35 -1.45 -12.88
CA ILE A 2 -6.19 -0.88 -12.19
C ILE A 2 -4.93 -1.37 -12.88
N VAL A 3 -4.12 -0.42 -13.33
CA VAL A 3 -2.83 -0.74 -13.91
C VAL A 3 -1.78 -0.60 -12.83
N ILE A 4 -1.15 -1.70 -12.48
CA ILE A 4 -0.13 -1.70 -11.45
C ILE A 4 1.23 -1.63 -12.10
N LYS A 5 1.95 -0.55 -11.82
CA LYS A 5 3.29 -0.36 -12.35
C LYS A 5 4.31 -0.51 -11.24
N ASN A 6 5.26 -1.40 -11.43
CA ASN A 6 6.46 -1.50 -10.60
C ASN A 6 6.26 -1.12 -9.14
N PRO A 7 5.52 -1.94 -8.37
CA PRO A 7 5.35 -1.65 -6.95
C PRO A 7 6.71 -1.58 -6.27
N LYS A 8 6.84 -0.65 -5.34
CA LYS A 8 8.10 -0.41 -4.65
C LYS A 8 7.95 -0.66 -3.17
N LYS A 9 9.09 -0.89 -2.52
CA LYS A 9 9.08 -1.05 -1.06
C LYS A 9 8.54 0.22 -0.42
N PRO A 10 7.73 0.08 0.62
CA PRO A 10 7.16 1.25 1.28
C PRO A 10 8.24 2.08 1.97
N THR A 11 8.03 3.39 1.97
CA THR A 11 8.88 4.28 2.74
C THR A 11 8.57 4.12 4.22
N TYR A 12 9.36 4.80 5.06
CA TYR A 12 9.14 4.71 6.49
C TYR A 12 7.72 5.11 6.89
N GLU A 13 7.24 6.22 6.34
CA GLU A 13 5.89 6.67 6.67
C GLU A 13 4.84 5.71 6.14
N GLN A 14 5.06 5.16 4.95
CA GLN A 14 4.13 4.20 4.40
C GLN A 14 4.11 2.92 5.21
N ARG A 15 5.28 2.50 5.70
CA ARG A 15 5.33 1.33 6.56
C ARG A 15 4.53 1.54 7.84
N LYS A 16 4.68 2.71 8.45
CA LYS A 16 3.92 3.00 9.66
C LYS A 16 2.43 2.98 9.40
N ARG A 17 2.02 3.50 8.25
CA ARG A 17 0.60 3.49 7.90
C ARG A 17 0.08 2.08 7.67
N LEU A 18 0.87 1.24 7.02
CA LEU A 18 0.48 -0.14 6.81
C LEU A 18 0.33 -0.87 8.14
N GLU A 19 1.25 -0.64 9.05
CA GLU A 19 1.17 -1.27 10.37
C GLU A 19 -0.02 -0.78 11.16
N ALA A 20 -0.38 0.48 10.99
CA ALA A 20 -1.57 1.02 11.65
C ALA A 20 -2.83 0.35 11.13
N TRP A 21 -2.79 -0.15 9.91
CA TRP A 21 -3.92 -0.89 9.34
C TRP A 21 -3.89 -2.37 9.71
N GLY A 22 -2.89 -2.79 10.48
CA GLY A 22 -2.77 -4.17 10.85
C GLY A 22 -2.13 -5.03 9.77
N LEU A 23 -1.43 -4.41 8.84
CA LEU A 23 -0.79 -5.12 7.74
C LEU A 23 0.71 -5.22 7.99
N ASN A 24 1.30 -6.29 7.46
CA ASN A 24 2.74 -6.50 7.59
C ASN A 24 3.45 -5.76 6.45
N ALA A 25 4.11 -4.66 6.79
CA ALA A 25 4.74 -3.82 5.78
C ALA A 25 5.82 -4.56 4.98
N ARG A 26 6.33 -5.66 5.51
CA ARG A 26 7.33 -6.44 4.79
C ARG A 26 6.72 -7.24 3.64
N ASP A 27 5.44 -7.55 3.74
CA ASP A 27 4.77 -8.36 2.73
C ASP A 27 4.06 -7.54 1.68
N TRP A 28 4.01 -6.24 1.85
CA TRP A 28 3.27 -5.37 0.95
C TRP A 28 4.18 -4.38 0.26
N LEU A 29 3.92 -4.18 -1.02
CA LEU A 29 4.62 -3.18 -1.81
C LEU A 29 3.62 -2.08 -2.18
N VAL A 30 4.13 -0.87 -2.32
CA VAL A 30 3.26 0.27 -2.62
C VAL A 30 3.31 0.53 -4.12
N SER A 31 2.16 0.46 -4.76
CA SER A 31 2.05 0.73 -6.19
C SER A 31 1.71 2.19 -6.44
N LYS A 32 0.81 2.74 -5.62
CA LYS A 32 0.37 4.10 -5.80
C LYS A 32 0.06 4.70 -4.43
N ASP A 33 0.45 5.94 -4.22
CA ASP A 33 0.21 6.62 -2.95
C ASP A 33 -0.22 8.05 -3.23
N THR A 34 -1.49 8.31 -3.05
CA THR A 34 -2.05 9.65 -3.21
C THR A 34 -2.54 10.15 -1.85
N THR A 35 -3.03 11.38 -1.82
CA THR A 35 -3.55 11.94 -0.58
C THR A 35 -4.85 11.26 -0.14
N GLU A 36 -5.54 10.60 -1.05
CA GLU A 36 -6.84 10.01 -0.74
C GLU A 36 -6.79 8.51 -0.58
N GLU A 37 -5.84 7.86 -1.23
CA GLU A 37 -5.79 6.40 -1.17
C GLU A 37 -4.38 5.91 -1.42
N MET A 38 -4.13 4.70 -0.98
CA MET A 38 -2.85 4.04 -1.22
C MET A 38 -3.12 2.65 -1.75
N VAL A 39 -2.56 2.35 -2.92
CA VAL A 39 -2.73 1.04 -3.55
C VAL A 39 -1.51 0.19 -3.25
N ILE A 40 -1.75 -0.97 -2.65
CA ILE A 40 -0.66 -1.86 -2.26
C ILE A 40 -0.86 -3.23 -2.90
N VAL A 41 0.24 -3.94 -3.08
CA VAL A 41 0.24 -5.26 -3.70
C VAL A 41 1.01 -6.21 -2.79
N HIS A 42 0.44 -7.36 -2.52
CA HIS A 42 1.12 -8.36 -1.71
C HIS A 42 2.24 -9.00 -2.52
N ARG A 43 3.43 -9.05 -1.94
CA ARG A 43 4.61 -9.48 -2.69
C ARG A 43 4.60 -10.98 -3.04
N HIS A 44 3.85 -11.77 -2.30
CA HIS A 44 3.82 -13.22 -2.53
C HIS A 44 2.62 -13.67 -3.33
N THR A 45 1.46 -13.09 -3.07
CA THR A 45 0.23 -13.54 -3.68
C THR A 45 -0.29 -12.60 -4.76
N ASP A 46 0.36 -11.45 -4.95
CA ASP A 46 -0.07 -10.43 -5.90
C ASP A 46 -1.46 -9.89 -5.61
N ALA A 47 -1.94 -10.07 -4.40
CA ALA A 47 -3.22 -9.51 -4.01
C ALA A 47 -3.11 -8.00 -3.94
N VAL A 48 -4.12 -7.33 -4.50
CA VAL A 48 -4.14 -5.86 -4.55
C VAL A 48 -5.14 -5.35 -3.53
N ARG A 49 -4.73 -4.36 -2.76
CA ARG A 49 -5.62 -3.69 -1.81
C ARG A 49 -5.54 -2.19 -2.00
N ILE A 50 -6.68 -1.55 -1.85
CA ILE A 50 -6.76 -0.10 -1.91
C ILE A 50 -7.15 0.38 -0.53
N LEU A 51 -6.23 1.13 0.10
CA LEU A 51 -6.47 1.66 1.44
C LEU A 51 -6.91 3.11 1.32
N HIS A 52 -8.09 3.38 1.83
CA HIS A 52 -8.63 4.74 1.76
C HIS A 52 -8.16 5.53 2.96
N LYS A 53 -7.50 6.65 2.69
CA LYS A 53 -7.01 7.53 3.74
C LYS A 53 -8.13 8.46 4.17
N GLU A 54 -8.36 8.52 5.47
CA GLU A 54 -9.40 9.40 5.99
C GLU A 54 -8.86 10.81 6.11
N LYS A 55 -9.71 11.73 5.76
CA LYS A 55 -9.39 13.13 5.94
C LYS A 55 -10.04 13.65 7.19
N GLU A 56 -9.32 14.49 7.87
CA GLU A 56 -9.84 15.16 9.06
C GLU A 56 -10.56 16.42 8.69
#